data_b743897be324390aa937218d7add2224
#
_entry.id   b743897be324390aa937218d7add2224
#
_cell.length_a   1.000
_cell.length_b   1.000
_cell.length_c   1.000
_cell.angle_alpha   90.00
_cell.angle_beta   90.00
_cell.angle_gamma   90.00
#
_symmetry.space_group_name_H-M   'P 1'
#
loop_
_entity.id
_entity.type
_entity.pdbx_description
1 polymer ?
#
loop_
_entity_poly.entity_id
_entity_poly.type
_entity_poly.pdbx_seq_one_letter_code
_entity_poly.pdbx_strand_id
1 'polypeptide(L)'
;WIGMEVGATARTLGNSVTILEREAVPLAVAVGPEMGRVFQALHEANGVDLRTQVNVERIVGRGGQVTGVVVDGETVPADLVLIGVGAVPALELATDANLAIGNGVLVDAALRTSAPDVFAAGDVANAFHPVVARHQRSEHWANALNAGPVAAKSMLGQRVSFSQIPY
;
A
#
# COMPACT_ATOMS: atom_id res chain seq x y z
N TRP A 1 -4.24 0.39 5.46
CA TRP A 1 -3.41 -0.28 6.46
C TRP A 1 -2.59 0.73 7.26
N ILE A 2 -1.65 1.44 6.61
CA ILE A 2 -0.74 2.41 7.24
C ILE A 2 -1.49 3.44 8.11
N GLY A 3 -2.63 3.97 7.64
CA GLY A 3 -3.43 4.94 8.38
C GLY A 3 -3.93 4.42 9.73
N MET A 4 -4.32 3.15 9.80
CA MET A 4 -4.76 2.51 11.04
C MET A 4 -3.59 2.30 12.01
N GLU A 5 -2.45 1.82 11.53
CA GLU A 5 -1.25 1.61 12.37
C GLU A 5 -0.70 2.91 12.94
N VAL A 6 -0.56 3.94 12.08
CA VAL A 6 -0.10 5.26 12.53
C VAL A 6 -1.13 5.93 13.44
N GLY A 7 -2.43 5.77 13.15
CA GLY A 7 -3.50 6.26 14.01
C GLY A 7 -3.45 5.66 15.42
N ALA A 8 -3.26 4.34 15.52
CA ALA A 8 -3.10 3.65 16.80
C ALA A 8 -1.87 4.15 17.58
N THR A 9 -0.74 4.29 16.88
CA THR A 9 0.51 4.80 17.45
C THR A 9 0.35 6.24 17.94
N ALA A 10 -0.22 7.13 17.11
CA ALA A 10 -0.47 8.52 17.46
C ALA A 10 -1.38 8.63 18.68
N ARG A 11 -2.42 7.79 18.76
CA ARG A 11 -3.32 7.74 19.90
C ARG A 11 -2.62 7.30 21.18
N THR A 12 -1.74 6.28 21.10
CA THR A 12 -0.91 5.81 22.21
C THR A 12 0.03 6.92 22.72
N LEU A 13 0.50 7.80 21.84
CA LEU A 13 1.32 8.96 22.18
C LEU A 13 0.51 10.14 22.74
N GLY A 14 -0.79 9.99 22.94
CA GLY A 14 -1.65 10.99 23.58
C GLY A 14 -2.27 12.02 22.62
N ASN A 15 -2.13 11.84 21.31
CA ASN A 15 -2.74 12.75 20.34
C ASN A 15 -4.24 12.47 20.16
N SER A 16 -5.00 13.50 19.80
CA SER A 16 -6.34 13.33 19.23
C SER A 16 -6.21 12.82 17.79
N VAL A 17 -6.93 11.75 17.46
CA VAL A 17 -6.83 11.11 16.15
C VAL A 17 -8.22 10.99 15.52
N THR A 18 -8.37 11.51 14.31
CA THR A 18 -9.52 11.26 13.43
C THR A 18 -9.03 10.46 12.22
N ILE A 19 -9.67 9.34 11.93
CA ILE A 19 -9.44 8.53 10.72
C ILE A 19 -10.63 8.75 9.78
N LEU A 20 -10.34 9.14 8.56
CA LEU A 20 -11.32 9.36 7.49
C LEU A 20 -11.22 8.21 6.49
N GLU A 21 -12.28 7.44 6.33
CA GLU A 21 -12.35 6.28 5.46
C GLU A 21 -13.51 6.42 4.46
N ARG A 22 -13.21 6.22 3.19
CA ARG A 22 -14.23 6.28 2.13
C ARG A 22 -15.14 5.06 2.13
N GLU A 23 -14.61 3.89 2.45
CA GLU A 23 -15.37 2.66 2.49
C GLU A 23 -16.25 2.58 3.75
N ALA A 24 -17.27 1.72 3.70
CA ALA A 24 -18.17 1.51 4.84
C ALA A 24 -17.48 0.86 6.06
N VAL A 25 -16.39 0.14 5.81
CA VAL A 25 -15.62 -0.56 6.84
C VAL A 25 -14.13 -0.41 6.50
N PRO A 26 -13.28 0.02 7.43
CA PRO A 26 -11.85 0.13 7.19
C PRO A 26 -11.24 -1.25 6.92
N LEU A 27 -10.17 -1.28 6.12
CA LEU A 27 -9.44 -2.49 5.77
C LEU A 27 -10.26 -3.58 5.03
N ALA A 28 -11.51 -3.31 4.63
CA ALA A 28 -12.39 -4.32 4.02
C ALA A 28 -11.77 -5.01 2.79
N VAL A 29 -11.01 -4.26 1.99
CA VAL A 29 -10.33 -4.80 0.80
C VAL A 29 -9.17 -5.75 1.18
N ALA A 30 -8.49 -5.50 2.30
CA ALA A 30 -7.31 -6.26 2.71
C ALA A 30 -7.66 -7.51 3.52
N VAL A 31 -8.61 -7.41 4.46
CA VAL A 31 -8.91 -8.47 5.42
C VAL A 31 -10.38 -8.90 5.45
N GLY A 32 -11.18 -8.33 4.56
CA GLY A 32 -12.63 -8.55 4.53
C GLY A 32 -13.41 -7.71 5.55
N PRO A 33 -14.73 -7.55 5.33
CA PRO A 33 -15.54 -6.66 6.15
C PRO A 33 -15.72 -7.13 7.59
N GLU A 34 -15.66 -8.42 7.87
CA GLU A 34 -15.81 -8.96 9.23
C GLU A 34 -14.64 -8.54 10.12
N MET A 35 -13.41 -8.78 9.67
CA MET A 35 -12.20 -8.37 10.38
C MET A 35 -12.05 -6.85 10.39
N GLY A 36 -12.45 -6.17 9.32
CA GLY A 36 -12.48 -4.71 9.28
C GLY A 36 -13.30 -4.11 10.42
N ARG A 37 -14.48 -4.66 10.71
CA ARG A 37 -15.32 -4.24 11.85
C ARG A 37 -14.65 -4.47 13.21
N VAL A 38 -13.88 -5.56 13.36
CA VAL A 38 -13.10 -5.79 14.58
C VAL A 38 -12.07 -4.70 14.79
N PHE A 39 -11.32 -4.34 13.73
CA PHE A 39 -10.34 -3.24 13.80
C PHE A 39 -11.01 -1.88 14.02
N GLN A 40 -12.16 -1.63 13.40
CA GLN A 40 -12.94 -0.42 13.63
C GLN A 40 -13.30 -0.28 15.12
N ALA A 41 -13.94 -1.30 15.68
CA ALA A 41 -14.36 -1.30 17.08
C ALA A 41 -13.16 -1.16 18.03
N LEU A 42 -12.02 -1.77 17.71
CA LEU A 42 -10.80 -1.65 18.50
C LEU A 42 -10.27 -0.20 18.53
N HIS A 43 -10.25 0.49 17.36
CA HIS A 43 -9.80 1.87 17.29
C HIS A 43 -10.75 2.82 18.04
N GLU A 44 -12.05 2.66 17.83
CA GLU A 44 -13.08 3.45 18.51
C GLU A 44 -13.01 3.27 20.03
N ALA A 45 -12.86 2.03 20.51
CA ALA A 45 -12.70 1.73 21.94
C ALA A 45 -11.44 2.37 22.57
N ASN A 46 -10.42 2.63 21.74
CA ASN A 46 -9.21 3.35 22.17
C ASN A 46 -9.27 4.87 21.92
N GLY A 47 -10.45 5.41 21.59
CA GLY A 47 -10.71 6.84 21.48
C GLY A 47 -10.25 7.47 20.18
N VAL A 48 -10.17 6.69 19.11
CA VAL A 48 -10.01 7.21 17.74
C VAL A 48 -11.40 7.62 17.21
N ASP A 49 -11.52 8.83 16.67
CA ASP A 49 -12.69 9.28 15.91
C ASP A 49 -12.60 8.69 14.49
N LEU A 50 -13.24 7.53 14.27
CA LEU A 50 -13.22 6.86 12.98
C LEU A 50 -14.52 7.14 12.22
N ARG A 51 -14.40 7.85 11.10
CA ARG A 51 -15.51 8.27 10.23
C ARG A 51 -15.43 7.52 8.92
N THR A 52 -16.42 6.66 8.67
CA THR A 52 -16.54 5.88 7.44
C THR A 52 -17.51 6.52 6.46
N GLN A 53 -17.44 6.13 5.19
CA GLN A 53 -18.29 6.62 4.10
C GLN A 53 -18.23 8.13 3.90
N VAL A 54 -17.08 8.73 4.22
CA VAL A 54 -16.86 10.18 4.07
C VAL A 54 -16.06 10.48 2.79
N ASN A 55 -16.34 11.65 2.21
CA ASN A 55 -15.62 12.14 1.05
C ASN A 55 -14.63 13.23 1.45
N VAL A 56 -13.33 12.91 1.39
CA VAL A 56 -12.25 13.86 1.63
C VAL A 56 -12.05 14.71 0.36
N GLU A 57 -12.25 16.01 0.46
CA GLU A 57 -12.18 16.92 -0.67
C GLU A 57 -10.81 17.55 -0.84
N ARG A 58 -10.26 18.14 0.24
CA ARG A 58 -8.98 18.84 0.21
C ARG A 58 -8.41 19.06 1.60
N ILE A 59 -7.12 19.26 1.67
CA ILE A 59 -6.42 19.74 2.86
C ILE A 59 -6.38 21.26 2.81
N VAL A 60 -6.64 21.90 3.93
CA VAL A 60 -6.59 23.36 4.08
C VAL A 60 -5.49 23.77 5.05
N GLY A 61 -4.92 24.96 4.80
CA GLY A 61 -3.83 25.47 5.61
C GLY A 61 -3.68 26.99 5.49
N ARG A 62 -2.88 27.55 6.38
CA ARG A 62 -2.55 28.98 6.41
C ARG A 62 -1.07 29.16 6.73
N GLY A 63 -0.38 30.04 5.99
CA GLY A 63 1.03 30.34 6.25
C GLY A 63 1.97 29.13 6.11
N GLY A 64 1.65 28.18 5.20
CA GLY A 64 2.44 26.96 5.00
C GLY A 64 2.20 25.86 6.04
N GLN A 65 1.27 26.04 6.95
CA GLN A 65 0.88 25.04 7.95
C GLN A 65 -0.53 24.50 7.66
N VAL A 66 -0.72 23.19 7.84
CA VAL A 66 -2.05 22.59 7.77
C VAL A 66 -2.91 23.07 8.94
N THR A 67 -4.19 23.33 8.67
CA THR A 67 -5.17 23.71 9.69
C THR A 67 -6.39 22.79 9.71
N GLY A 68 -6.53 21.91 8.73
CA GLY A 68 -7.63 20.96 8.70
C GLY A 68 -7.79 20.24 7.36
N VAL A 69 -8.81 19.42 7.30
CA VAL A 69 -9.24 18.67 6.11
C VAL A 69 -10.72 18.95 5.86
N VAL A 70 -11.09 19.27 4.63
CA VAL A 70 -12.50 19.42 4.24
C VAL A 70 -13.08 18.06 3.88
N VAL A 71 -14.16 17.71 4.54
CA VAL A 71 -14.87 16.43 4.46
C VAL A 71 -16.35 16.71 4.36
N ASP A 72 -16.99 16.29 3.27
CA ASP A 72 -18.42 16.49 3.01
C ASP A 72 -18.89 17.95 3.23
N GLY A 73 -18.04 18.91 2.82
CA GLY A 73 -18.29 20.36 2.94
C GLY A 73 -17.91 20.98 4.30
N GLU A 74 -17.56 20.16 5.30
CA GLU A 74 -17.15 20.64 6.63
C GLU A 74 -15.65 20.57 6.83
N THR A 75 -15.08 21.44 7.67
CA THR A 75 -13.66 21.38 8.00
C THR A 75 -13.43 20.63 9.30
N VAL A 76 -12.71 19.53 9.24
CA VAL A 76 -12.18 18.81 10.40
C VAL A 76 -10.82 19.42 10.75
N PRO A 77 -10.64 20.05 11.93
CA PRO A 77 -9.37 20.65 12.31
C PRO A 77 -8.27 19.61 12.45
N ALA A 78 -7.06 19.94 12.01
CA ALA A 78 -5.88 19.09 12.16
C ALA A 78 -4.58 19.91 12.11
N ASP A 79 -3.64 19.55 12.99
CA ASP A 79 -2.28 20.12 13.00
C ASP A 79 -1.32 19.28 12.16
N LEU A 80 -1.67 18.01 11.91
CA LEU A 80 -0.93 17.08 11.07
C LEU A 80 -1.92 16.21 10.29
N VAL A 81 -1.61 15.97 9.02
CA VAL A 81 -2.40 15.08 8.15
C VAL A 81 -1.49 14.00 7.57
N LEU A 82 -1.88 12.75 7.79
CA LEU A 82 -1.28 11.59 7.12
C LEU A 82 -2.19 11.13 5.98
N ILE A 83 -1.64 11.01 4.79
CA ILE A 83 -2.35 10.49 3.62
C ILE A 83 -1.93 9.05 3.40
N GLY A 84 -2.86 8.11 3.60
CA GLY A 84 -2.63 6.66 3.43
C GLY A 84 -3.69 6.04 2.50
N VAL A 85 -3.81 6.57 1.28
CA VAL A 85 -4.87 6.22 0.32
C VAL A 85 -4.47 5.14 -0.69
N GLY A 86 -3.36 4.45 -0.45
CA GLY A 86 -2.79 3.44 -1.33
C GLY A 86 -1.63 3.97 -2.17
N ALA A 87 -1.03 3.08 -2.94
CA ALA A 87 0.09 3.38 -3.83
C ALA A 87 -0.17 2.85 -5.24
N VAL A 88 0.39 3.53 -6.22
CA VAL A 88 0.37 3.11 -7.62
C VAL A 88 1.81 2.87 -8.06
N PRO A 89 2.13 1.74 -8.72
CA PRO A 89 3.48 1.51 -9.19
C PRO A 89 3.89 2.55 -10.23
N ALA A 90 5.08 3.13 -10.08
CA ALA A 90 5.68 4.03 -11.06
C ALA A 90 6.19 3.21 -12.25
N LEU A 91 5.52 3.30 -13.40
CA LEU A 91 5.75 2.43 -14.56
C LEU A 91 6.32 3.20 -15.77
N GLU A 92 6.61 4.48 -15.63
CA GLU A 92 7.04 5.36 -16.73
C GLU A 92 8.28 4.79 -17.42
N LEU A 93 9.32 4.45 -16.67
CA LEU A 93 10.56 3.87 -17.22
C LEU A 93 10.32 2.52 -17.90
N ALA A 94 9.43 1.69 -17.34
CA ALA A 94 9.10 0.39 -17.90
C ALA A 94 8.31 0.55 -19.21
N THR A 95 7.41 1.54 -19.26
CA THR A 95 6.63 1.88 -20.45
C THR A 95 7.54 2.42 -21.57
N ASP A 96 8.43 3.34 -21.25
CA ASP A 96 9.38 3.92 -22.20
C ASP A 96 10.35 2.86 -22.77
N ALA A 97 10.69 1.85 -21.94
CA ALA A 97 11.49 0.70 -22.35
C ALA A 97 10.68 -0.39 -23.07
N ASN A 98 9.39 -0.18 -23.33
CA ASN A 98 8.48 -1.15 -23.94
C ASN A 98 8.44 -2.51 -23.22
N LEU A 99 8.56 -2.52 -21.89
CA LEU A 99 8.40 -3.74 -21.10
C LEU A 99 6.92 -4.15 -21.04
N ALA A 100 6.66 -5.43 -20.89
CA ALA A 100 5.32 -5.91 -20.61
C ALA A 100 4.88 -5.42 -19.19
N ILE A 101 3.78 -4.69 -19.14
CA ILE A 101 3.23 -4.12 -17.92
C ILE A 101 1.78 -4.56 -17.72
N GLY A 102 1.34 -4.53 -16.47
CA GLY A 102 -0.03 -4.73 -16.04
C GLY A 102 -0.23 -3.92 -14.76
N ASN A 103 -0.71 -4.53 -13.68
CA ASN A 103 -0.61 -3.92 -12.36
C ASN A 103 0.83 -4.10 -11.83
N GLY A 104 1.81 -3.34 -12.36
CA GLY A 104 3.25 -3.50 -12.16
C GLY A 104 3.96 -4.01 -13.43
N VAL A 105 5.28 -4.16 -13.36
CA VAL A 105 6.09 -4.76 -14.42
C VAL A 105 5.90 -6.27 -14.39
N LEU A 106 5.42 -6.86 -15.49
CA LEU A 106 5.24 -8.31 -15.58
C LEU A 106 6.59 -9.01 -15.63
N VAL A 107 6.80 -9.94 -14.70
CA VAL A 107 8.04 -10.75 -14.63
C VAL A 107 7.69 -12.23 -14.43
N ASP A 108 8.60 -13.10 -14.91
CA ASP A 108 8.51 -14.53 -14.66
C ASP A 108 8.83 -14.88 -13.21
N ALA A 109 8.80 -16.16 -12.86
CA ALA A 109 9.13 -16.63 -11.51
C ALA A 109 10.62 -16.38 -11.12
N ALA A 110 11.49 -16.10 -12.08
CA ALA A 110 12.87 -15.71 -11.84
C ALA A 110 13.08 -14.18 -11.84
N LEU A 111 11.98 -13.41 -11.83
CA LEU A 111 11.94 -11.94 -11.82
C LEU A 111 12.51 -11.29 -13.08
N ARG A 112 12.49 -12.01 -14.22
CA ARG A 112 12.89 -11.51 -15.54
C ARG A 112 11.72 -10.81 -16.20
N THR A 113 11.98 -9.65 -16.81
CA THR A 113 11.00 -8.92 -17.60
C THR A 113 10.87 -9.49 -19.03
N SER A 114 10.06 -8.86 -19.84
CA SER A 114 9.95 -9.18 -21.29
C SER A 114 11.18 -8.81 -22.11
N ALA A 115 12.08 -7.96 -21.57
CA ALA A 115 13.33 -7.61 -22.24
C ALA A 115 14.51 -8.43 -21.69
N PRO A 116 15.46 -8.86 -22.53
CA PRO A 116 16.67 -9.52 -22.08
C PRO A 116 17.45 -8.64 -21.09
N ASP A 117 18.06 -9.27 -20.08
CA ASP A 117 18.94 -8.63 -19.09
C ASP A 117 18.28 -7.54 -18.24
N VAL A 118 16.96 -7.43 -18.28
CA VAL A 118 16.18 -6.52 -17.45
C VAL A 118 15.32 -7.32 -16.45
N PHE A 119 15.39 -6.91 -15.18
CA PHE A 119 14.72 -7.57 -14.07
C PHE A 119 13.88 -6.55 -13.28
N ALA A 120 12.82 -7.01 -12.62
CA ALA A 120 12.08 -6.18 -11.66
C ALA A 120 11.82 -6.96 -10.38
N ALA A 121 11.92 -6.26 -9.23
CA ALA A 121 11.74 -6.83 -7.91
C ALA A 121 11.06 -5.82 -6.97
N GLY A 122 10.48 -6.30 -5.88
CA GLY A 122 9.75 -5.47 -4.91
C GLY A 122 8.37 -5.05 -5.41
N ASP A 123 7.88 -3.92 -4.92
CA ASP A 123 6.50 -3.45 -5.12
C ASP A 123 6.12 -3.20 -6.58
N VAL A 124 7.10 -2.85 -7.42
CA VAL A 124 6.89 -2.60 -8.84
C VAL A 124 6.71 -3.88 -9.65
N ALA A 125 7.20 -5.03 -9.13
CA ALA A 125 7.16 -6.30 -9.85
C ALA A 125 5.80 -7.00 -9.69
N ASN A 126 5.19 -7.34 -10.81
CA ASN A 126 4.03 -8.23 -10.87
C ASN A 126 4.52 -9.62 -11.29
N ALA A 127 4.99 -10.39 -10.31
CA ALA A 127 5.69 -11.63 -10.52
C ALA A 127 4.74 -12.80 -10.76
N PHE A 128 5.07 -13.66 -11.74
CA PHE A 128 4.40 -14.95 -11.88
C PHE A 128 4.78 -15.84 -10.69
N HIS A 129 3.79 -16.14 -9.87
CA HIS A 129 4.00 -16.95 -8.66
C HIS A 129 3.73 -18.44 -8.95
N PRO A 130 4.74 -19.32 -8.88
CA PRO A 130 4.62 -20.70 -9.36
C PRO A 130 3.65 -21.56 -8.53
N VAL A 131 3.45 -21.25 -7.24
CA VAL A 131 2.54 -22.01 -6.38
C VAL A 131 1.08 -21.64 -6.65
N VAL A 132 0.77 -20.35 -6.83
CA VAL A 132 -0.60 -19.91 -7.12
C VAL A 132 -0.90 -19.83 -8.63
N ALA A 133 0.09 -20.13 -9.47
CA ALA A 133 0.02 -20.22 -10.93
C ALA A 133 -0.59 -18.96 -11.60
N ARG A 134 -0.28 -17.77 -11.07
CA ARG A 134 -0.72 -16.48 -11.62
C ARG A 134 0.26 -15.36 -11.28
N HIS A 135 0.15 -14.25 -12.00
CA HIS A 135 0.85 -13.02 -11.65
C HIS A 135 0.24 -12.42 -10.37
N GLN A 136 1.10 -11.98 -9.47
CA GLN A 136 0.72 -11.36 -8.21
C GLN A 136 1.72 -10.27 -7.85
N ARG A 137 1.20 -9.06 -7.59
CA ARG A 137 1.96 -7.95 -7.03
C ARG A 137 1.71 -7.86 -5.52
N SER A 138 2.76 -7.67 -4.76
CA SER A 138 2.68 -7.53 -3.31
C SER A 138 3.46 -6.29 -2.87
N GLU A 139 2.83 -5.45 -2.07
CA GLU A 139 3.40 -4.23 -1.49
C GLU A 139 3.94 -4.46 -0.06
N HIS A 140 4.11 -5.71 0.33
CA HIS A 140 4.60 -6.05 1.64
C HIS A 140 6.13 -5.94 1.71
N TRP A 141 6.67 -5.35 2.81
CA TRP A 141 8.12 -5.20 2.99
C TRP A 141 8.89 -6.52 2.85
N ALA A 142 8.32 -7.65 3.30
CA ALA A 142 8.93 -8.97 3.14
C ALA A 142 9.08 -9.36 1.66
N ASN A 143 8.14 -8.93 0.78
CA ASN A 143 8.28 -9.13 -0.66
C ASN A 143 9.51 -8.39 -1.20
N ALA A 144 9.68 -7.12 -0.87
CA ALA A 144 10.83 -6.33 -1.30
C ALA A 144 12.16 -6.91 -0.78
N LEU A 145 12.21 -7.29 0.50
CA LEU A 145 13.39 -7.87 1.14
C LEU A 145 13.83 -9.19 0.50
N ASN A 146 12.86 -10.03 0.12
CA ASN A 146 13.15 -11.37 -0.40
C ASN A 146 13.29 -11.40 -1.93
N ALA A 147 12.59 -10.53 -2.66
CA ALA A 147 12.65 -10.49 -4.12
C ALA A 147 14.01 -9.98 -4.63
N GLY A 148 14.62 -8.99 -3.97
CA GLY A 148 15.91 -8.44 -4.36
C GLY A 148 17.02 -9.48 -4.50
N PRO A 149 17.29 -10.31 -3.47
CA PRO A 149 18.27 -11.39 -3.56
C PRO A 149 17.98 -12.44 -4.63
N VAL A 150 16.70 -12.73 -4.91
CA VAL A 150 16.32 -13.65 -6.01
C VAL A 150 16.62 -13.01 -7.36
N ALA A 151 16.26 -11.74 -7.57
CA ALA A 151 16.59 -11.02 -8.77
C ALA A 151 18.12 -10.98 -9.01
N ALA A 152 18.90 -10.66 -8.00
CA ALA A 152 20.36 -10.64 -8.09
C ALA A 152 20.95 -11.98 -8.52
N LYS A 153 20.48 -13.08 -7.95
CA LYS A 153 20.90 -14.44 -8.36
C LYS A 153 20.48 -14.73 -9.81
N SER A 154 19.28 -14.31 -10.21
CA SER A 154 18.80 -14.46 -11.58
C SER A 154 19.68 -13.67 -12.57
N MET A 155 20.06 -12.44 -12.23
CA MET A 155 20.98 -11.60 -13.01
C MET A 155 22.37 -12.27 -13.21
N LEU A 156 22.81 -13.06 -12.24
CA LEU A 156 24.05 -13.84 -12.31
C LEU A 156 23.88 -15.19 -13.03
N GLY A 157 22.75 -15.42 -13.69
CA GLY A 157 22.47 -16.64 -14.46
C GLY A 157 22.15 -17.88 -13.61
N GLN A 158 21.93 -17.72 -12.32
CA GLN A 158 21.54 -18.84 -11.45
C GLN A 158 20.09 -19.25 -11.70
N ARG A 159 19.82 -20.54 -11.60
CA ARG A 159 18.43 -21.06 -11.64
C ARG A 159 17.77 -20.76 -10.30
N VAL A 160 16.84 -19.81 -10.30
CA VAL A 160 16.10 -19.38 -9.12
C VAL A 160 14.60 -19.28 -9.44
N SER A 161 13.79 -19.30 -8.40
CA SER A 161 12.36 -19.06 -8.49
C SER A 161 11.90 -18.32 -7.24
N PHE A 162 11.17 -17.23 -7.43
CA PHE A 162 10.53 -16.49 -6.37
C PHE A 162 9.17 -17.14 -6.07
N SER A 163 9.10 -17.88 -4.97
CA SER A 163 7.92 -18.65 -4.57
C SER A 163 7.47 -18.36 -3.14
N GLN A 164 8.02 -17.32 -2.52
CA GLN A 164 7.66 -16.94 -1.16
C GLN A 164 6.32 -16.22 -1.15
N ILE A 165 5.42 -16.68 -0.29
CA ILE A 165 4.16 -16.02 0.00
C ILE A 165 4.42 -15.03 1.14
N PRO A 166 4.17 -13.71 0.95
CA PRO A 166 4.27 -12.77 2.05
C PRO A 166 3.19 -13.08 3.09
N TYR A 167 3.57 -13.04 4.34
CA TYR A 167 2.74 -13.30 5.51
C TYR A 167 2.39 -11.99 6.22
#